data_f221b735c3e436c78d89812abe46d664
#
_entry.id   f221b735c3e436c78d89812abe46d664
#
_cell.length_a   1.000
_cell.length_b   1.000
_cell.length_c   1.000
_cell.angle_alpha   90.00
_cell.angle_beta   90.00
_cell.angle_gamma   90.00
#
_symmetry.space_group_name_H-M   'P 1'
#
loop_
_entity.id
_entity.type
_entity.pdbx_description
1 polymer ?
#
loop_
_entity_poly.entity_id
_entity_poly.type
_entity_poly.pdbx_seq_one_letter_code
_entity_poly.pdbx_strand_id
1 'polypeptide(L)'
;IAQVDYLATNWGVQYDAPVIDLVAIRQRKESLIAALAGGLAQLASRRQIRVIQARGSFVNSTTLQLQGDDEAIADDHTLTFEHCIVATGSSVAVPTVWQTDSPHVMTSDEALQLSKIPSSLLVIGGGYIGLELGSVYAQLGAQVSIVEMADRLLPEADKDLVKPLHKKLSQLLSGRIHLSTKVGELTPGPTSVAVQLEGPNGATSESYEQVLIAVGRKPNSQN
;
A
#
# COMPACT_ATOMS: atom_id res chain seq x y z
N ILE A 1 -14.51 -6.23 12.85
CA ILE A 1 -13.98 -7.56 13.23
C ILE A 1 -13.28 -7.43 14.58
N ALA A 2 -12.14 -6.74 14.71
CA ALA A 2 -11.37 -6.64 15.96
C ALA A 2 -12.17 -6.21 17.20
N GLN A 3 -13.16 -5.32 17.04
CA GLN A 3 -14.03 -4.92 18.15
C GLN A 3 -15.01 -6.03 18.56
N VAL A 4 -15.52 -6.79 17.61
CA VAL A 4 -16.39 -7.95 17.86
C VAL A 4 -15.61 -9.04 18.60
N ASP A 5 -14.41 -9.36 18.13
CA ASP A 5 -13.52 -10.33 18.78
C ASP A 5 -13.15 -9.91 20.22
N TYR A 6 -12.90 -8.60 20.42
CA TYR A 6 -12.63 -8.06 21.75
C TYR A 6 -13.83 -8.24 22.69
N LEU A 7 -15.05 -7.94 22.23
CA LEU A 7 -16.28 -8.11 23.03
C LEU A 7 -16.54 -9.59 23.34
N ALA A 8 -16.34 -10.48 22.36
CA ALA A 8 -16.50 -11.92 22.56
C ALA A 8 -15.53 -12.46 23.62
N THR A 9 -14.25 -12.06 23.52
CA THR A 9 -13.18 -12.56 24.40
C THR A 9 -13.26 -12.00 25.81
N ASN A 10 -13.60 -10.71 25.97
CA ASN A 10 -13.46 -10.02 27.25
C ASN A 10 -14.78 -9.74 27.97
N TRP A 11 -15.90 -9.74 27.25
CA TRP A 11 -17.21 -9.36 27.80
C TRP A 11 -18.24 -10.49 27.75
N GLY A 12 -17.85 -11.65 27.23
CA GLY A 12 -18.74 -12.81 27.11
C GLY A 12 -19.87 -12.66 26.10
N VAL A 13 -19.76 -11.69 25.18
CA VAL A 13 -20.73 -11.48 24.10
C VAL A 13 -20.33 -12.34 22.92
N GLN A 14 -21.09 -13.40 22.64
CA GLN A 14 -20.79 -14.33 21.55
C GLN A 14 -21.41 -13.87 20.24
N TYR A 15 -20.66 -14.00 19.17
CA TYR A 15 -21.07 -13.74 17.80
C TYR A 15 -20.66 -14.94 16.91
N ASP A 16 -21.42 -15.17 15.86
CA ASP A 16 -20.98 -16.07 14.79
C ASP A 16 -19.79 -15.48 14.05
N ALA A 17 -18.96 -16.34 13.44
CA ALA A 17 -17.85 -15.87 12.62
C ALA A 17 -18.37 -14.97 11.48
N PRO A 18 -17.77 -13.78 11.28
CA PRO A 18 -18.26 -12.85 10.27
C PRO A 18 -18.07 -13.41 8.87
N VAL A 19 -19.10 -13.33 8.04
CA VAL A 19 -18.99 -13.57 6.60
C VAL A 19 -18.53 -12.27 5.95
N ILE A 20 -17.39 -12.32 5.27
CA ILE A 20 -16.77 -11.15 4.65
C ILE A 20 -17.18 -11.07 3.18
N ASP A 21 -17.94 -10.02 2.82
CA ASP A 21 -18.29 -9.68 1.46
C ASP A 21 -17.29 -8.66 0.90
N LEU A 22 -16.32 -9.14 0.11
CA LEU A 22 -15.31 -8.27 -0.51
C LEU A 22 -15.89 -7.33 -1.56
N VAL A 23 -16.98 -7.69 -2.21
CA VAL A 23 -17.65 -6.82 -3.19
C VAL A 23 -18.24 -5.61 -2.48
N ALA A 24 -18.94 -5.84 -1.38
CA ALA A 24 -19.52 -4.76 -0.57
C ALA A 24 -18.42 -3.87 0.04
N ILE A 25 -17.30 -4.44 0.50
CA ILE A 25 -16.17 -3.67 1.03
C ILE A 25 -15.55 -2.77 -0.06
N ARG A 26 -15.33 -3.30 -1.26
CA ARG A 26 -14.82 -2.51 -2.39
C ARG A 26 -15.76 -1.40 -2.78
N GLN A 27 -17.05 -1.68 -2.94
CA GLN A 27 -18.07 -0.67 -3.26
C GLN A 27 -18.11 0.44 -2.20
N ARG A 28 -18.01 0.09 -0.93
CA ARG A 28 -17.94 1.07 0.17
C ARG A 28 -16.71 1.95 0.06
N LYS A 29 -15.54 1.36 -0.22
CA LYS A 29 -14.27 2.07 -0.44
C LYS A 29 -14.40 3.06 -1.61
N GLU A 30 -14.88 2.59 -2.76
CA GLU A 30 -15.06 3.41 -3.96
C GLU A 30 -16.04 4.56 -3.76
N SER A 31 -17.16 4.30 -3.08
CA SER A 31 -18.13 5.34 -2.72
C SER A 31 -17.51 6.42 -1.83
N LEU A 32 -16.67 6.04 -0.87
CA LEU A 32 -15.98 6.98 -0.01
C LEU A 32 -14.97 7.82 -0.79
N ILE A 33 -14.17 7.19 -1.65
CA ILE A 33 -13.19 7.88 -2.50
C ILE A 33 -13.90 8.87 -3.44
N ALA A 34 -15.00 8.45 -4.07
CA ALA A 34 -15.78 9.33 -4.95
C ALA A 34 -16.37 10.53 -4.19
N ALA A 35 -16.88 10.32 -2.97
CA ALA A 35 -17.40 11.41 -2.14
C ALA A 35 -16.31 12.42 -1.75
N LEU A 36 -15.11 11.96 -1.38
CA LEU A 36 -13.97 12.81 -1.05
C LEU A 36 -13.48 13.60 -2.29
N ALA A 37 -13.33 12.92 -3.43
CA ALA A 37 -12.93 13.56 -4.68
C ALA A 37 -13.97 14.61 -5.14
N GLY A 38 -15.26 14.29 -5.04
CA GLY A 38 -16.35 15.23 -5.34
C GLY A 38 -16.33 16.46 -4.43
N GLY A 39 -16.05 16.27 -3.14
CA GLY A 39 -15.89 17.38 -2.19
C GLY A 39 -14.73 18.32 -2.57
N LEU A 40 -13.58 17.75 -2.98
CA LEU A 40 -12.43 18.54 -3.46
C LEU A 40 -12.77 19.30 -4.76
N ALA A 41 -13.45 18.67 -5.71
CA ALA A 41 -13.89 19.31 -6.94
C ALA A 41 -14.84 20.49 -6.67
N GLN A 42 -15.80 20.35 -5.76
CA GLN A 42 -16.69 21.43 -5.33
C GLN A 42 -15.90 22.58 -4.67
N LEU A 43 -14.90 22.24 -3.83
CA LEU A 43 -14.08 23.26 -3.18
C LEU A 43 -13.25 24.04 -4.21
N ALA A 44 -12.65 23.36 -5.18
CA ALA A 44 -11.92 23.99 -6.28
C ALA A 44 -12.83 24.93 -7.08
N SER A 45 -14.03 24.48 -7.46
CA SER A 45 -15.03 25.27 -8.18
C SER A 45 -15.44 26.54 -7.39
N ARG A 46 -15.78 26.40 -6.09
CA ARG A 46 -16.17 27.52 -5.23
C ARG A 46 -15.05 28.56 -5.08
N ARG A 47 -13.79 28.14 -5.14
CA ARG A 47 -12.61 29.00 -5.07
C ARG A 47 -12.14 29.48 -6.43
N GLN A 48 -12.88 29.18 -7.50
CA GLN A 48 -12.54 29.52 -8.87
C GLN A 48 -11.14 29.03 -9.29
N ILE A 49 -10.73 27.87 -8.77
CA ILE A 49 -9.47 27.22 -9.17
C ILE A 49 -9.71 26.52 -10.51
N ARG A 50 -8.90 26.89 -11.50
CA ARG A 50 -8.89 26.19 -12.79
C ARG A 50 -8.22 24.83 -12.64
N VAL A 51 -8.94 23.78 -12.92
CA VAL A 51 -8.43 22.38 -12.92
C VAL A 51 -8.26 21.96 -14.37
N ILE A 52 -7.08 21.46 -14.74
CA ILE A 52 -6.75 21.03 -16.10
C ILE A 52 -6.28 19.59 -16.03
N GLN A 53 -6.92 18.69 -16.79
CA GLN A 53 -6.57 17.29 -16.92
C GLN A 53 -5.55 17.11 -18.07
N ALA A 54 -4.28 17.25 -17.77
CA ALA A 54 -3.21 17.19 -18.75
C ALA A 54 -1.90 16.68 -18.15
N ARG A 55 -1.01 16.17 -19.00
CA ARG A 55 0.38 15.95 -18.67
C ARG A 55 1.16 17.25 -18.94
N GLY A 56 1.80 17.80 -17.89
CA GLY A 56 2.63 18.99 -17.99
C GLY A 56 4.11 18.64 -18.07
N SER A 57 4.85 19.32 -18.94
CA SER A 57 6.30 19.28 -19.03
C SER A 57 6.86 20.69 -18.96
N PHE A 58 7.92 20.93 -18.17
CA PHE A 58 8.54 22.25 -18.07
C PHE A 58 9.26 22.59 -19.38
N VAL A 59 8.87 23.73 -19.97
CA VAL A 59 9.59 24.36 -21.09
C VAL A 59 10.70 25.25 -20.55
N ASN A 60 10.40 25.98 -19.48
CA ASN A 60 11.33 26.83 -18.75
C ASN A 60 10.84 27.00 -17.29
N SER A 61 11.45 27.89 -16.52
CA SER A 61 11.13 28.12 -15.10
C SER A 61 9.74 28.69 -14.82
N THR A 62 9.01 29.16 -15.83
CA THR A 62 7.69 29.83 -15.68
C THR A 62 6.64 29.30 -16.65
N THR A 63 6.95 28.26 -17.45
CA THR A 63 6.06 27.76 -18.50
C THR A 63 6.02 26.25 -18.54
N LEU A 64 4.82 25.69 -18.56
CA LEU A 64 4.55 24.27 -18.85
C LEU A 64 3.99 24.12 -20.26
N GLN A 65 4.44 23.11 -20.98
CA GLN A 65 3.77 22.54 -22.14
C GLN A 65 2.77 21.50 -21.64
N LEU A 66 1.53 21.58 -22.08
CA LEU A 66 0.45 20.66 -21.72
C LEU A 66 0.20 19.66 -22.86
N GLN A 67 -0.04 18.41 -22.51
CA GLN A 67 -0.44 17.33 -23.42
C GLN A 67 -1.73 16.71 -22.89
N GLY A 68 -2.80 16.76 -23.66
CA GLY A 68 -4.13 16.25 -23.31
C GLY A 68 -5.21 16.86 -24.19
N ASP A 69 -6.41 16.36 -24.03
CA ASP A 69 -7.60 16.79 -24.80
C ASP A 69 -8.60 17.57 -23.93
N ASP A 70 -8.16 18.11 -22.78
CA ASP A 70 -9.01 18.89 -21.88
C ASP A 70 -9.38 20.24 -22.54
N GLU A 71 -10.66 20.55 -22.59
CA GLU A 71 -11.18 21.82 -23.13
C GLU A 71 -10.63 23.07 -22.40
N ALA A 72 -10.10 22.89 -21.20
CA ALA A 72 -9.44 23.96 -20.44
C ALA A 72 -8.02 24.27 -20.93
N ILE A 73 -7.46 23.50 -21.86
CA ILE A 73 -6.15 23.74 -22.44
C ILE A 73 -6.27 24.88 -23.47
N ALA A 74 -5.38 25.89 -23.39
CA ALA A 74 -5.31 26.93 -24.39
C ALA A 74 -4.82 26.41 -25.74
N ASP A 75 -5.11 27.11 -26.84
CA ASP A 75 -4.78 26.69 -28.22
C ASP A 75 -3.29 26.45 -28.44
N ASP A 76 -2.41 27.18 -27.73
CA ASP A 76 -0.97 26.98 -27.77
C ASP A 76 -0.45 25.86 -26.87
N HIS A 77 -1.35 25.19 -26.15
CA HIS A 77 -1.05 24.14 -25.19
C HIS A 77 -0.03 24.54 -24.12
N THR A 78 0.05 25.82 -23.75
CA THR A 78 0.97 26.32 -22.75
C THR A 78 0.27 26.86 -21.51
N LEU A 79 0.92 26.76 -20.36
CA LEU A 79 0.50 27.35 -19.09
C LEU A 79 1.65 28.12 -18.47
N THR A 80 1.49 29.41 -18.31
CA THR A 80 2.48 30.26 -17.64
C THR A 80 2.08 30.51 -16.18
N PHE A 81 3.06 30.67 -15.31
CA PHE A 81 2.87 30.88 -13.87
C PHE A 81 3.98 31.72 -13.27
N GLU A 82 3.70 32.40 -12.17
CA GLU A 82 4.69 33.09 -11.35
C GLU A 82 5.30 32.17 -10.30
N HIS A 83 4.47 31.28 -9.70
CA HIS A 83 4.89 30.30 -8.70
C HIS A 83 4.31 28.93 -9.05
N CYS A 84 5.10 27.88 -8.82
CA CYS A 84 4.69 26.51 -9.07
C CYS A 84 4.95 25.62 -7.85
N ILE A 85 3.96 24.82 -7.49
CA ILE A 85 4.12 23.72 -6.53
C ILE A 85 4.12 22.42 -7.32
N VAL A 86 5.25 21.71 -7.30
CA VAL A 86 5.39 20.40 -7.94
C VAL A 86 4.94 19.32 -6.95
N ALA A 87 3.79 18.73 -7.21
CA ALA A 87 3.18 17.70 -6.36
C ALA A 87 2.84 16.44 -7.16
N THR A 88 3.84 15.91 -7.87
CA THR A 88 3.71 14.79 -8.83
C THR A 88 3.61 13.41 -8.19
N GLY A 89 3.63 13.34 -6.86
CA GLY A 89 3.48 12.08 -6.13
C GLY A 89 4.70 11.17 -6.19
N SER A 90 4.46 9.88 -6.02
CA SER A 90 5.49 8.86 -6.01
C SER A 90 4.97 7.55 -6.59
N SER A 91 5.88 6.69 -7.07
CA SER A 91 5.60 5.35 -7.57
C SER A 91 6.17 4.30 -6.63
N VAL A 92 5.60 3.09 -6.63
CA VAL A 92 6.10 1.99 -5.81
C VAL A 92 7.51 1.61 -6.24
N ALA A 93 8.40 1.40 -5.28
CA ALA A 93 9.75 0.89 -5.53
C ALA A 93 9.72 -0.63 -5.52
N VAL A 94 9.92 -1.25 -6.70
CA VAL A 94 10.10 -2.69 -6.83
C VAL A 94 11.56 -2.95 -7.22
N PRO A 95 12.35 -3.66 -6.40
CA PRO A 95 13.70 -4.09 -6.77
C PRO A 95 13.68 -4.93 -8.03
N THR A 96 14.66 -4.75 -8.91
CA THR A 96 14.71 -5.45 -10.21
C THR A 96 14.69 -6.98 -10.04
N VAL A 97 15.31 -7.49 -9.00
CA VAL A 97 15.35 -8.93 -8.70
C VAL A 97 14.00 -9.54 -8.32
N TRP A 98 12.99 -8.71 -8.01
CA TRP A 98 11.64 -9.15 -7.65
C TRP A 98 10.58 -8.76 -8.70
N GLN A 99 11.02 -8.17 -9.83
CA GLN A 99 10.11 -7.85 -10.93
C GLN A 99 9.61 -9.13 -11.59
N THR A 100 8.29 -9.27 -11.68
CA THR A 100 7.62 -10.43 -12.26
C THR A 100 6.21 -10.06 -12.69
N ASP A 101 5.67 -10.74 -13.70
CA ASP A 101 4.28 -10.61 -14.13
C ASP A 101 3.35 -11.60 -13.40
N SER A 102 3.86 -12.28 -12.37
CA SER A 102 3.06 -13.24 -11.60
C SER A 102 1.92 -12.55 -10.83
N PRO A 103 0.67 -13.04 -10.93
CA PRO A 103 -0.44 -12.50 -10.16
C PRO A 103 -0.35 -12.81 -8.65
N HIS A 104 0.65 -13.59 -8.24
CA HIS A 104 0.93 -13.93 -6.84
C HIS A 104 1.89 -12.94 -6.16
N VAL A 105 2.51 -12.02 -6.93
CA VAL A 105 3.34 -10.93 -6.40
C VAL A 105 2.63 -9.63 -6.69
N MET A 106 2.39 -8.83 -5.67
CA MET A 106 1.65 -7.57 -5.76
C MET A 106 2.39 -6.44 -5.07
N THR A 107 2.11 -5.24 -5.50
CA THR A 107 2.47 -3.99 -4.83
C THR A 107 1.31 -3.45 -3.99
N SER A 108 1.50 -2.27 -3.36
CA SER A 108 0.41 -1.62 -2.64
C SER A 108 -0.79 -1.28 -3.52
N ASP A 109 -0.57 -1.03 -4.82
CA ASP A 109 -1.63 -0.61 -5.73
C ASP A 109 -2.59 -1.77 -6.01
N GLU A 110 -2.07 -2.99 -6.24
CA GLU A 110 -2.89 -4.20 -6.38
C GLU A 110 -3.50 -4.63 -5.04
N ALA A 111 -2.72 -4.53 -3.94
CA ALA A 111 -3.23 -4.87 -2.61
C ALA A 111 -4.46 -4.03 -2.20
N LEU A 112 -4.48 -2.75 -2.56
CA LEU A 112 -5.62 -1.85 -2.33
C LEU A 112 -6.86 -2.22 -3.14
N GLN A 113 -6.73 -3.00 -4.22
CA GLN A 113 -7.89 -3.48 -4.99
C GLN A 113 -8.72 -4.49 -4.18
N LEU A 114 -8.12 -5.20 -3.23
CA LEU A 114 -8.79 -6.24 -2.43
C LEU A 114 -9.56 -7.24 -3.31
N SER A 115 -8.92 -7.72 -4.38
CA SER A 115 -9.56 -8.63 -5.34
C SER A 115 -9.85 -9.99 -4.72
N LYS A 116 -8.99 -10.47 -3.82
CA LYS A 116 -9.16 -11.68 -3.01
C LYS A 116 -8.45 -11.55 -1.66
N ILE A 117 -8.80 -12.40 -0.71
CA ILE A 117 -8.05 -12.61 0.53
C ILE A 117 -7.29 -13.94 0.38
N PRO A 118 -5.96 -13.91 0.32
CA PRO A 118 -5.17 -15.14 0.23
C PRO A 118 -5.18 -15.91 1.56
N SER A 119 -4.98 -17.20 1.49
CA SER A 119 -4.80 -18.04 2.70
C SER A 119 -3.52 -17.67 3.46
N SER A 120 -2.46 -17.30 2.73
CA SER A 120 -1.19 -16.83 3.28
C SER A 120 -0.63 -15.66 2.49
N LEU A 121 -0.12 -14.65 3.21
CA LEU A 121 0.46 -13.43 2.65
C LEU A 121 1.80 -13.14 3.31
N LEU A 122 2.85 -13.02 2.50
CA LEU A 122 4.10 -12.40 2.95
C LEU A 122 4.09 -10.91 2.62
N VAL A 123 4.38 -10.07 3.59
CA VAL A 123 4.64 -8.65 3.42
C VAL A 123 6.15 -8.40 3.53
N ILE A 124 6.74 -7.92 2.46
CA ILE A 124 8.16 -7.54 2.42
C ILE A 124 8.26 -6.04 2.69
N GLY A 125 8.78 -5.69 3.87
CA GLY A 125 8.93 -4.35 4.37
C GLY A 125 8.05 -4.05 5.58
N GLY A 126 8.68 -3.68 6.69
CA GLY A 126 8.06 -3.31 7.97
C GLY A 126 7.77 -1.81 8.10
N GLY A 127 7.65 -1.09 6.97
CA GLY A 127 7.21 0.30 6.90
C GLY A 127 5.69 0.45 7.05
N TYR A 128 5.18 1.69 7.12
CA TYR A 128 3.76 1.97 7.37
C TYR A 128 2.83 1.31 6.33
N ILE A 129 3.18 1.30 5.04
CA ILE A 129 2.36 0.67 3.99
C ILE A 129 2.21 -0.83 4.24
N GLY A 130 3.33 -1.51 4.49
CA GLY A 130 3.33 -2.96 4.75
C GLY A 130 2.54 -3.31 6.01
N LEU A 131 2.69 -2.54 7.09
CA LEU A 131 1.99 -2.77 8.35
C LEU A 131 0.50 -2.50 8.25
N GLU A 132 0.09 -1.43 7.58
CA GLU A 132 -1.34 -1.10 7.38
C GLU A 132 -2.03 -2.16 6.54
N LEU A 133 -1.50 -2.46 5.35
CA LEU A 133 -2.08 -3.47 4.46
C LEU A 133 -2.02 -4.87 5.08
N GLY A 134 -0.90 -5.26 5.67
CA GLY A 134 -0.78 -6.54 6.37
C GLY A 134 -1.80 -6.69 7.49
N SER A 135 -2.05 -5.62 8.25
CA SER A 135 -3.08 -5.61 9.31
C SER A 135 -4.50 -5.77 8.74
N VAL A 136 -4.80 -5.11 7.62
CA VAL A 136 -6.10 -5.25 6.94
C VAL A 136 -6.29 -6.70 6.48
N TYR A 137 -5.33 -7.27 5.77
CA TYR A 137 -5.43 -8.64 5.27
C TYR A 137 -5.52 -9.66 6.42
N ALA A 138 -4.76 -9.47 7.51
CA ALA A 138 -4.86 -10.33 8.69
C ALA A 138 -6.24 -10.27 9.34
N GLN A 139 -6.83 -9.08 9.48
CA GLN A 139 -8.18 -8.94 10.00
C GLN A 139 -9.27 -9.50 9.09
N LEU A 140 -9.00 -9.56 7.79
CA LEU A 140 -9.88 -10.19 6.79
C LEU A 140 -9.69 -11.72 6.71
N GLY A 141 -8.75 -12.29 7.48
CA GLY A 141 -8.59 -13.74 7.63
C GLY A 141 -7.35 -14.35 6.95
N ALA A 142 -6.50 -13.53 6.30
CA ALA A 142 -5.24 -14.01 5.76
C ALA A 142 -4.24 -14.35 6.87
N GLN A 143 -3.48 -15.41 6.71
CA GLN A 143 -2.31 -15.68 7.54
C GLN A 143 -1.14 -14.81 7.05
N VAL A 144 -0.87 -13.70 7.75
CA VAL A 144 0.12 -12.72 7.34
C VAL A 144 1.44 -12.93 8.07
N SER A 145 2.55 -12.91 7.32
CA SER A 145 3.92 -12.80 7.82
C SER A 145 4.52 -11.48 7.33
N ILE A 146 5.32 -10.81 8.18
CA ILE A 146 6.04 -9.58 7.83
C ILE A 146 7.54 -9.86 7.91
N VAL A 147 8.28 -9.47 6.88
CA VAL A 147 9.75 -9.53 6.86
C VAL A 147 10.29 -8.12 6.75
N GLU A 148 11.23 -7.77 7.65
CA GLU A 148 11.91 -6.50 7.68
C GLU A 148 13.42 -6.70 7.82
N MET A 149 14.19 -6.04 6.96
CA MET A 149 15.65 -6.14 6.95
C MET A 149 16.28 -5.43 8.15
N ALA A 150 15.65 -4.37 8.65
CA ALA A 150 16.08 -3.69 9.86
C ALA A 150 15.77 -4.51 11.12
N ASP A 151 16.40 -4.14 12.23
CA ASP A 151 16.20 -4.76 13.56
C ASP A 151 14.88 -4.38 14.22
N ARG A 152 14.06 -3.54 13.55
CA ARG A 152 12.77 -3.05 14.06
C ARG A 152 11.81 -2.66 12.95
N LEU A 153 10.52 -2.64 13.29
CA LEU A 153 9.49 -2.04 12.46
C LEU A 153 9.60 -0.52 12.47
N LEU A 154 9.14 0.15 11.40
CA LEU A 154 9.10 1.62 11.28
C LEU A 154 10.43 2.26 11.70
N PRO A 155 11.55 1.98 11.02
CA PRO A 155 12.87 2.44 11.46
C PRO A 155 12.99 3.96 11.58
N GLU A 156 12.17 4.72 10.86
CA GLU A 156 12.12 6.19 10.88
C GLU A 156 11.32 6.77 12.07
N ALA A 157 10.57 5.94 12.80
CA ALA A 157 9.76 6.38 13.93
C ALA A 157 10.49 6.16 15.28
N ASP A 158 10.10 6.93 16.29
CA ASP A 158 10.63 6.79 17.65
C ASP A 158 10.33 5.41 18.24
N LYS A 159 11.36 4.78 18.81
CA LYS A 159 11.27 3.40 19.36
C LYS A 159 10.15 3.23 20.38
N ASP A 160 9.90 4.25 21.19
CA ASP A 160 8.89 4.19 22.25
C ASP A 160 7.48 4.19 21.69
N LEU A 161 7.24 4.85 20.54
CA LEU A 161 5.98 4.83 19.83
C LEU A 161 5.77 3.50 19.08
N VAL A 162 6.86 2.87 18.61
CA VAL A 162 6.79 1.59 17.89
C VAL A 162 6.54 0.40 18.81
N LYS A 163 7.03 0.41 20.04
CA LYS A 163 6.87 -0.70 21.01
C LYS A 163 5.43 -1.18 21.19
N PRO A 164 4.46 -0.30 21.54
CA PRO A 164 3.07 -0.74 21.70
C PRO A 164 2.45 -1.25 20.41
N LEU A 165 2.80 -0.66 19.27
CA LEU A 165 2.36 -1.13 17.95
C LEU A 165 2.91 -2.52 17.66
N HIS A 166 4.21 -2.73 17.82
CA HIS A 166 4.86 -4.03 17.62
C HIS A 166 4.20 -5.12 18.48
N LYS A 167 3.94 -4.84 19.77
CA LYS A 167 3.24 -5.79 20.65
C LYS A 167 1.88 -6.17 20.11
N LYS A 168 1.09 -5.18 19.65
CA LYS A 168 -0.25 -5.41 19.09
C LYS A 168 -0.19 -6.19 17.78
N LEU A 169 0.76 -5.86 16.89
CA LEU A 169 0.96 -6.58 15.63
C LEU A 169 1.45 -8.02 15.86
N SER A 170 2.36 -8.24 16.81
CA SER A 170 2.81 -9.60 17.18
C SER A 170 1.65 -10.48 17.65
N GLN A 171 0.69 -9.93 18.38
CA GLN A 171 -0.52 -10.64 18.77
C GLN A 171 -1.41 -10.94 17.55
N LEU A 172 -1.70 -9.92 16.73
CA LEU A 172 -2.53 -10.05 15.53
C LEU A 172 -1.97 -11.08 14.54
N LEU A 173 -0.65 -11.07 14.36
CA LEU A 173 0.04 -11.91 13.39
C LEU A 173 0.59 -13.21 14.00
N SER A 174 0.24 -13.52 15.25
CA SER A 174 0.70 -14.72 15.97
C SER A 174 2.23 -14.88 15.96
N GLY A 175 2.95 -13.76 16.15
CA GLY A 175 4.42 -13.74 16.20
C GLY A 175 5.13 -13.81 14.84
N ARG A 176 4.40 -13.82 13.71
CA ARG A 176 5.01 -13.90 12.36
C ARG A 176 5.56 -12.55 11.89
N ILE A 177 6.51 -12.01 12.65
CA ILE A 177 7.27 -10.81 12.31
C ILE A 177 8.75 -11.16 12.35
N HIS A 178 9.40 -11.14 11.21
CA HIS A 178 10.80 -11.53 11.01
C HIS A 178 11.62 -10.26 10.80
N LEU A 179 12.27 -9.80 11.87
CA LEU A 179 13.19 -8.67 11.85
C LEU A 179 14.61 -9.13 11.52
N SER A 180 15.48 -8.21 11.11
CA SER A 180 16.87 -8.50 10.71
C SER A 180 16.92 -9.63 9.66
N THR A 181 15.91 -9.71 8.79
CA THR A 181 15.74 -10.78 7.81
C THR A 181 15.70 -10.20 6.40
N LYS A 182 16.57 -10.68 5.54
CA LYS A 182 16.61 -10.33 4.12
C LYS A 182 15.73 -11.28 3.32
N VAL A 183 15.10 -10.74 2.30
CA VAL A 183 14.43 -11.53 1.27
C VAL A 183 15.38 -11.70 0.09
N GLY A 184 15.62 -12.93 -0.30
CA GLY A 184 16.40 -13.29 -1.45
C GLY A 184 15.55 -13.35 -2.72
N GLU A 185 15.57 -14.51 -3.38
CA GLU A 185 14.82 -14.74 -4.61
C GLU A 185 13.33 -15.01 -4.30
N LEU A 186 12.48 -14.48 -5.20
CA LEU A 186 11.07 -14.84 -5.31
C LEU A 186 10.93 -15.78 -6.51
N THR A 187 10.44 -16.99 -6.27
CA THR A 187 10.20 -17.98 -7.33
C THR A 187 8.69 -18.23 -7.45
N PRO A 188 7.99 -17.50 -8.33
CA PRO A 188 6.57 -17.70 -8.56
C PRO A 188 6.27 -19.08 -9.15
N GLY A 189 5.29 -19.78 -8.55
CA GLY A 189 4.71 -21.00 -9.04
C GLY A 189 3.26 -20.79 -9.50
N PRO A 190 2.53 -21.86 -9.85
CA PRO A 190 1.16 -21.76 -10.36
C PRO A 190 0.13 -21.34 -9.29
N THR A 191 0.39 -21.55 -8.01
CA THR A 191 -0.55 -21.27 -6.91
C THR A 191 0.06 -20.49 -5.76
N SER A 192 1.39 -20.33 -5.74
CA SER A 192 2.11 -19.69 -4.65
C SER A 192 3.48 -19.19 -5.11
N VAL A 193 4.15 -18.45 -4.25
CA VAL A 193 5.52 -17.95 -4.45
C VAL A 193 6.41 -18.58 -3.40
N ALA A 194 7.47 -19.28 -3.82
CA ALA A 194 8.54 -19.71 -2.93
C ALA A 194 9.47 -18.49 -2.69
N VAL A 195 9.80 -18.26 -1.43
CA VAL A 195 10.56 -17.08 -0.99
C VAL A 195 11.74 -17.53 -0.15
N GLN A 196 12.94 -17.11 -0.52
CA GLN A 196 14.13 -17.33 0.28
C GLN A 196 14.28 -16.22 1.31
N LEU A 197 14.42 -16.60 2.59
CA LEU A 197 14.60 -15.70 3.72
C LEU A 197 15.94 -15.99 4.37
N GLU A 198 16.71 -14.94 4.64
CA GLU A 198 18.01 -15.03 5.33
C GLU A 198 17.92 -14.17 6.61
N GLY A 199 17.71 -14.83 7.72
CA GLY A 199 17.56 -14.22 9.02
C GLY A 199 18.67 -14.60 10.00
N PRO A 200 18.58 -14.12 11.26
CA PRO A 200 19.59 -14.40 12.30
C PRO A 200 19.81 -15.90 12.59
N ASN A 201 18.81 -16.74 12.28
CA ASN A 201 18.87 -18.20 12.50
C ASN A 201 19.28 -18.97 11.25
N GLY A 202 19.73 -18.29 10.20
CA GLY A 202 20.13 -18.88 8.93
C GLY A 202 19.13 -18.66 7.81
N ALA A 203 19.37 -19.32 6.68
CA ALA A 203 18.51 -19.25 5.51
C ALA A 203 17.38 -20.28 5.59
N THR A 204 16.18 -19.86 5.22
CA THR A 204 14.99 -20.70 5.11
C THR A 204 14.29 -20.45 3.76
N SER A 205 13.45 -21.40 3.34
CA SER A 205 12.59 -21.22 2.20
C SER A 205 11.15 -21.47 2.62
N GLU A 206 10.29 -20.48 2.37
CA GLU A 206 8.87 -20.54 2.72
C GLU A 206 8.01 -20.31 1.48
N SER A 207 6.76 -20.75 1.51
CA SER A 207 5.83 -20.59 0.39
C SER A 207 4.59 -19.83 0.83
N TYR A 208 4.19 -18.85 0.05
CA TYR A 208 3.02 -18.01 0.31
C TYR A 208 2.11 -17.93 -0.91
N GLU A 209 0.80 -17.93 -0.71
CA GLU A 209 -0.16 -17.77 -1.80
C GLU A 209 0.01 -16.41 -2.48
N GLN A 210 0.32 -15.35 -1.71
CA GLN A 210 0.67 -14.04 -2.24
C GLN A 210 1.83 -13.39 -1.49
N VAL A 211 2.54 -12.52 -2.20
CA VAL A 211 3.63 -11.70 -1.68
C VAL A 211 3.33 -10.24 -1.99
N LEU A 212 3.35 -9.38 -0.96
CA LEU A 212 3.23 -7.93 -1.07
C LEU A 212 4.60 -7.27 -0.93
N ILE A 213 5.06 -6.57 -1.97
CA ILE A 213 6.28 -5.76 -1.94
C ILE A 213 5.95 -4.36 -1.44
N ALA A 214 6.46 -4.00 -0.25
CA ALA A 214 6.21 -2.73 0.43
C ALA A 214 7.50 -2.10 0.96
N VAL A 215 8.57 -2.11 0.15
CA VAL A 215 9.93 -1.66 0.53
C VAL A 215 10.21 -0.19 0.29
N GLY A 216 9.20 0.59 -0.09
CA GLY A 216 9.30 2.03 -0.23
C GLY A 216 8.70 2.57 -1.52
N ARG A 217 8.85 3.87 -1.72
CA ARG A 217 8.36 4.60 -2.89
C ARG A 217 9.46 5.51 -3.44
N LYS A 218 9.41 5.79 -4.74
CA LYS A 218 10.31 6.73 -5.43
C LYS A 218 9.52 7.98 -5.82
N PRO A 219 10.00 9.19 -5.52
CA PRO A 219 9.36 10.42 -6.00
C PRO A 219 9.30 10.45 -7.53
N ASN A 220 8.18 10.93 -8.08
CA ASN A 220 8.03 11.14 -9.51
C ASN A 220 8.65 12.48 -9.90
N SER A 221 9.97 12.55 -9.86
CA SER A 221 10.77 13.74 -10.15
C SER A 221 11.55 13.66 -11.47
N GLN A 222 11.33 12.61 -12.25
CA GLN A 222 11.95 12.46 -13.57
C GLN A 222 11.00 12.96 -14.64
N ASN A 223 11.50 13.79 -15.54
CA ASN A 223 10.79 14.31 -16.73
C ASN A 223 10.77 13.26 -17.85
#